data_a9f7854a433d004c0dd1b7fb9271b1b6
#
_entry.id   a9f7854a433d004c0dd1b7fb9271b1b6
#
_cell.length_a   1.000
_cell.length_b   1.000
_cell.length_c   1.000
_cell.angle_alpha   90.00
_cell.angle_beta   90.00
_cell.angle_gamma   90.00
#
_symmetry.space_group_name_H-M   'P 1'
#
loop_
_entity.id
_entity.type
_entity.pdbx_description
1 polymer ?
#
loop_
_entity_poly.entity_id
_entity_poly.type
_entity_poly.pdbx_seq_one_letter_code
_entity_poly.pdbx_strand_id
1 'polypeptide(L)'
;YWCIDKTLEFKPTLTLDDGADLIVRVHGEKSEYAAGVIGGTEETTTGVHRLRAMAAAGDLRYPVIAVNDAVTKWDFDNVYGTGQSTLDGILRATSVLLAGKTFVVAGYGHCGSGVAMRARGMGANVIITEVDPLPALRAVMEGYRVMPMDEAAKLGDIFCTATGMEDVIVGRHFESMKDGAIVCNTGHYDCEIKIDDLEAQATRSEERRVGKE
;
A
#
# COMPACT_ATOMS: atom_id res chain seq x y z
N TYR A 1 -13.36 -10.11 -8.31
CA TYR A 1 -13.33 -11.55 -8.64
C TYR A 1 -13.75 -11.88 -10.08
N TRP A 2 -14.65 -11.08 -10.70
CA TRP A 2 -15.08 -11.35 -12.08
C TRP A 2 -13.91 -11.47 -13.08
N CYS A 3 -12.92 -10.57 -13.03
CA CYS A 3 -11.74 -10.62 -13.89
C CYS A 3 -10.92 -11.91 -13.65
N ILE A 4 -10.75 -12.29 -12.38
CA ILE A 4 -10.03 -13.52 -12.00
C ILE A 4 -10.74 -14.74 -12.58
N ASP A 5 -12.07 -14.84 -12.41
CA ASP A 5 -12.85 -15.94 -12.94
C ASP A 5 -12.74 -16.03 -14.47
N LYS A 6 -12.75 -14.89 -15.17
CA LYS A 6 -12.54 -14.84 -16.62
C LYS A 6 -11.13 -15.28 -17.02
N THR A 7 -10.11 -14.93 -16.25
CA THR A 7 -8.74 -15.40 -16.47
C THR A 7 -8.65 -16.92 -16.33
N LEU A 8 -9.32 -17.49 -15.34
CA LEU A 8 -9.32 -18.95 -15.12
C LEU A 8 -10.01 -19.73 -16.22
N GLU A 9 -10.99 -19.16 -16.94
CA GLU A 9 -11.63 -19.79 -18.11
C GLU A 9 -10.62 -20.16 -19.22
N PHE A 10 -9.47 -19.47 -19.30
CA PHE A 10 -8.37 -19.80 -20.22
C PHE A 10 -7.54 -21.01 -19.78
N LYS A 11 -7.81 -21.60 -18.60
CA LYS A 11 -7.10 -22.74 -18.02
C LYS A 11 -5.58 -22.53 -17.99
N PRO A 12 -5.10 -21.49 -17.27
CA PRO A 12 -3.68 -21.19 -17.23
C PRO A 12 -2.89 -22.34 -16.61
N THR A 13 -1.71 -22.62 -17.14
CA THR A 13 -0.75 -23.58 -16.58
C THR A 13 0.27 -22.91 -15.66
N LEU A 14 0.47 -21.60 -15.82
CA LEU A 14 1.27 -20.76 -14.96
C LEU A 14 0.46 -19.51 -14.60
N THR A 15 0.62 -19.03 -13.37
CA THR A 15 -0.05 -17.80 -12.90
C THR A 15 0.97 -16.74 -12.50
N LEU A 16 0.62 -15.47 -12.75
CA LEU A 16 1.27 -14.32 -12.15
C LEU A 16 0.21 -13.59 -11.36
N ASP A 17 0.45 -13.37 -10.08
CA ASP A 17 -0.52 -12.77 -9.15
C ASP A 17 0.10 -11.58 -8.41
N ASP A 18 -0.76 -10.71 -7.93
CA ASP A 18 -0.41 -9.52 -7.15
C ASP A 18 -1.38 -9.41 -5.98
N GLY A 19 -0.97 -9.94 -4.84
CA GLY A 19 -1.77 -10.05 -3.62
C GLY A 19 -2.38 -11.42 -3.37
N ALA A 20 -2.03 -12.44 -4.18
CA ALA A 20 -2.45 -13.84 -4.09
C ALA A 20 -3.97 -14.08 -4.27
N ASP A 21 -4.73 -13.15 -4.81
CA ASP A 21 -6.19 -13.29 -4.95
C ASP A 21 -6.58 -14.38 -5.96
N LEU A 22 -5.90 -14.46 -7.09
CA LEU A 22 -6.11 -15.52 -8.08
C LEU A 22 -5.70 -16.89 -7.50
N ILE A 23 -4.54 -16.95 -6.84
CA ILE A 23 -4.03 -18.18 -6.24
C ILE A 23 -4.99 -18.69 -5.15
N VAL A 24 -5.43 -17.82 -4.24
CA VAL A 24 -6.40 -18.17 -3.20
C VAL A 24 -7.72 -18.66 -3.80
N ARG A 25 -8.18 -18.01 -4.86
CA ARG A 25 -9.40 -18.43 -5.57
C ARG A 25 -9.28 -19.82 -6.17
N VAL A 26 -8.13 -20.15 -6.77
CA VAL A 26 -7.83 -21.49 -7.30
C VAL A 26 -7.67 -22.54 -6.19
N HIS A 27 -7.28 -22.16 -5.00
CA HIS A 27 -7.19 -23.09 -3.87
C HIS A 27 -8.52 -23.29 -3.12
N GLY A 28 -9.47 -22.37 -3.31
CA GLY A 28 -10.79 -22.38 -2.68
C GLY A 28 -11.93 -22.68 -3.68
N GLU A 29 -12.69 -21.65 -4.00
CA GLU A 29 -13.94 -21.74 -4.77
C GLU A 29 -13.79 -22.22 -6.22
N LYS A 30 -12.59 -22.12 -6.79
CA LYS A 30 -12.26 -22.52 -8.17
C LYS A 30 -11.23 -23.63 -8.22
N SER A 31 -11.31 -24.56 -7.27
CA SER A 31 -10.31 -25.64 -7.10
C SER A 31 -10.24 -26.63 -8.26
N GLU A 32 -11.22 -26.67 -9.12
CA GLU A 32 -11.21 -27.45 -10.36
C GLU A 32 -10.10 -27.04 -11.34
N TYR A 33 -9.60 -25.80 -11.24
CA TYR A 33 -8.49 -25.33 -12.08
C TYR A 33 -7.11 -25.68 -11.52
N ALA A 34 -6.99 -26.00 -10.23
CA ALA A 34 -5.70 -26.22 -9.57
C ALA A 34 -4.88 -27.34 -10.20
N ALA A 35 -5.53 -28.41 -10.63
CA ALA A 35 -4.84 -29.56 -11.24
C ALA A 35 -4.10 -29.24 -12.55
N GLY A 36 -4.49 -28.18 -13.25
CA GLY A 36 -3.86 -27.72 -14.48
C GLY A 36 -2.70 -26.74 -14.27
N VAL A 37 -2.56 -26.19 -13.07
CA VAL A 37 -1.52 -25.20 -12.75
C VAL A 37 -0.24 -25.90 -12.30
N ILE A 38 0.86 -25.65 -13.00
CA ILE A 38 2.20 -26.17 -12.70
C ILE A 38 2.88 -25.35 -11.61
N GLY A 39 2.62 -24.05 -11.58
CA GLY A 39 3.21 -23.12 -10.63
C GLY A 39 2.75 -21.69 -10.83
N GLY A 40 3.19 -20.82 -9.94
CA GLY A 40 2.87 -19.38 -10.00
C GLY A 40 4.03 -18.49 -9.60
N THR A 41 3.83 -17.21 -9.78
CA THR A 41 4.68 -16.13 -9.27
C THR A 41 3.83 -15.13 -8.51
N GLU A 42 4.39 -14.54 -7.45
CA GLU A 42 3.72 -13.51 -6.65
C GLU A 42 4.55 -12.23 -6.63
N GLU A 43 3.92 -11.14 -7.02
CA GLU A 43 4.53 -9.83 -7.24
C GLU A 43 4.71 -9.03 -5.94
N THR A 44 3.86 -9.25 -4.89
CA THR A 44 3.76 -8.28 -3.81
C THR A 44 3.90 -8.88 -2.41
N THR A 45 4.35 -8.05 -1.46
CA THR A 45 4.63 -8.43 -0.08
C THR A 45 3.41 -9.06 0.61
N THR A 46 2.22 -8.48 0.47
CA THR A 46 1.00 -8.98 1.10
C THR A 46 0.59 -10.35 0.57
N GLY A 47 0.74 -10.58 -0.75
CA GLY A 47 0.49 -11.89 -1.36
C GLY A 47 1.49 -12.94 -0.89
N VAL A 48 2.78 -12.61 -0.81
CA VAL A 48 3.80 -13.53 -0.28
C VAL A 48 3.49 -13.92 1.17
N HIS A 49 3.03 -12.99 2.02
CA HIS A 49 2.61 -13.31 3.39
C HIS A 49 1.45 -14.31 3.42
N ARG A 50 0.43 -14.11 2.58
CA ARG A 50 -0.71 -15.05 2.46
C ARG A 50 -0.26 -16.42 1.99
N LEU A 51 0.60 -16.49 0.98
CA LEU A 51 1.11 -17.75 0.44
C LEU A 51 1.99 -18.51 1.45
N ARG A 52 2.80 -17.81 2.23
CA ARG A 52 3.56 -18.42 3.33
C ARG A 52 2.66 -19.00 4.41
N ALA A 53 1.56 -18.32 4.75
CA ALA A 53 0.57 -18.84 5.68
C ALA A 53 -0.11 -20.10 5.12
N MET A 54 -0.51 -20.09 3.84
CA MET A 54 -1.09 -21.27 3.15
C MET A 54 -0.11 -22.43 3.09
N ALA A 55 1.17 -22.16 2.80
CA ALA A 55 2.20 -23.20 2.78
C ALA A 55 2.42 -23.81 4.18
N ALA A 56 2.45 -23.00 5.23
CA ALA A 56 2.58 -23.47 6.62
C ALA A 56 1.37 -24.30 7.08
N ALA A 57 0.17 -23.98 6.57
CA ALA A 57 -1.05 -24.75 6.81
C ALA A 57 -1.13 -26.06 5.97
N GLY A 58 -0.27 -26.22 4.96
CA GLY A 58 -0.31 -27.35 4.04
C GLY A 58 -1.37 -27.21 2.93
N ASP A 59 -1.93 -26.02 2.75
CA ASP A 59 -3.00 -25.75 1.81
C ASP A 59 -2.50 -25.41 0.40
N LEU A 60 -1.22 -25.00 0.26
CA LEU A 60 -0.63 -24.61 -1.01
C LEU A 60 -0.36 -25.84 -1.90
N ARG A 61 -1.09 -25.98 -3.01
CA ARG A 61 -1.12 -27.20 -3.85
C ARG A 61 -0.06 -27.23 -4.96
N TYR A 62 0.51 -26.08 -5.30
CA TYR A 62 1.56 -25.96 -6.32
C TYR A 62 2.60 -24.92 -5.90
N PRO A 63 3.83 -24.99 -6.43
CA PRO A 63 4.88 -24.06 -6.06
C PRO A 63 4.59 -22.66 -6.57
N VAL A 64 4.92 -21.65 -5.72
CA VAL A 64 4.83 -20.24 -6.09
C VAL A 64 6.16 -19.56 -5.79
N ILE A 65 6.71 -18.86 -6.76
CA ILE A 65 7.95 -18.11 -6.64
C ILE A 65 7.61 -16.71 -6.10
N ALA A 66 8.18 -16.37 -4.96
CA ALA A 66 8.07 -15.03 -4.36
C ALA A 66 8.97 -14.02 -5.10
N VAL A 67 8.53 -13.54 -6.27
CA VAL A 67 9.27 -12.55 -7.08
C VAL A 67 9.49 -11.27 -6.29
N ASN A 68 8.50 -10.89 -5.46
CA ASN A 68 8.63 -9.73 -4.58
C ASN A 68 9.87 -9.78 -3.68
N ASP A 69 10.36 -10.97 -3.31
CA ASP A 69 11.50 -11.12 -2.38
C ASP A 69 12.86 -11.09 -3.09
N ALA A 70 12.89 -10.97 -4.41
CA ALA A 70 14.13 -10.73 -5.14
C ALA A 70 14.63 -9.31 -4.85
N VAL A 71 15.91 -9.16 -4.51
CA VAL A 71 16.53 -7.85 -4.22
C VAL A 71 16.33 -6.87 -5.38
N THR A 72 16.46 -7.36 -6.61
CA THR A 72 16.24 -6.56 -7.82
C THR A 72 14.79 -6.17 -8.06
N LYS A 73 13.83 -6.73 -7.32
CA LYS A 73 12.41 -6.33 -7.35
C LYS A 73 12.12 -5.33 -6.24
N TRP A 74 12.18 -5.74 -4.96
CA TRP A 74 11.70 -4.90 -3.87
C TRP A 74 12.53 -3.63 -3.64
N ASP A 75 13.85 -3.69 -3.87
CA ASP A 75 14.75 -2.53 -3.66
C ASP A 75 14.64 -1.49 -4.79
N PHE A 76 14.05 -1.87 -5.91
CA PHE A 76 13.87 -0.97 -7.06
C PHE A 76 12.40 -0.64 -7.30
N ASP A 77 11.56 -1.63 -7.56
CA ASP A 77 10.17 -1.39 -7.89
C ASP A 77 9.37 -0.86 -6.70
N ASN A 78 9.41 -1.54 -5.55
CA ASN A 78 8.64 -1.10 -4.37
C ASN A 78 9.12 0.25 -3.83
N VAL A 79 10.39 0.61 -4.00
CA VAL A 79 10.93 1.90 -3.57
C VAL A 79 10.71 2.97 -4.65
N TYR A 80 11.34 2.81 -5.80
CA TYR A 80 11.38 3.86 -6.82
C TYR A 80 10.11 3.92 -7.65
N GLY A 81 9.55 2.77 -8.03
CA GLY A 81 8.32 2.68 -8.81
C GLY A 81 7.12 3.16 -8.02
N THR A 82 6.89 2.59 -6.84
CA THR A 82 5.79 2.99 -5.95
C THR A 82 5.90 4.46 -5.54
N GLY A 83 7.10 4.91 -5.18
CA GLY A 83 7.31 6.32 -4.83
C GLY A 83 6.95 7.27 -5.97
N GLN A 84 7.31 6.94 -7.20
CA GLN A 84 6.99 7.77 -8.36
C GLN A 84 5.49 7.74 -8.70
N SER A 85 4.89 6.55 -8.80
CA SER A 85 3.49 6.40 -9.20
C SER A 85 2.52 6.97 -8.16
N THR A 86 2.86 6.88 -6.87
CA THR A 86 2.07 7.49 -5.80
C THR A 86 1.99 9.01 -5.96
N LEU A 87 3.13 9.68 -6.17
CA LEU A 87 3.15 11.14 -6.35
C LEU A 87 2.47 11.54 -7.67
N ASP A 88 2.65 10.79 -8.74
CA ASP A 88 1.94 10.99 -10.00
C ASP A 88 0.42 10.92 -9.80
N GLY A 89 -0.05 9.90 -9.06
CA GLY A 89 -1.47 9.74 -8.72
C GLY A 89 -2.02 10.93 -7.92
N ILE A 90 -1.32 11.36 -6.86
CA ILE A 90 -1.72 12.51 -6.06
C ILE A 90 -1.81 13.78 -6.90
N LEU A 91 -0.81 14.05 -7.73
CA LEU A 91 -0.79 15.25 -8.59
C LEU A 91 -1.91 15.23 -9.62
N ARG A 92 -2.19 14.11 -10.26
CA ARG A 92 -3.29 13.97 -11.22
C ARG A 92 -4.66 14.16 -10.57
N ALA A 93 -4.84 13.62 -9.36
CA ALA A 93 -6.11 13.71 -8.65
C ALA A 93 -6.40 15.12 -8.13
N THR A 94 -5.37 15.88 -7.72
CA THR A 94 -5.54 17.08 -6.92
C THR A 94 -4.96 18.34 -7.53
N SER A 95 -3.99 18.21 -8.43
CA SER A 95 -3.18 19.32 -8.97
C SER A 95 -2.49 20.16 -7.87
N VAL A 96 -2.22 19.56 -6.70
CA VAL A 96 -1.63 20.26 -5.55
C VAL A 96 -0.16 20.61 -5.80
N LEU A 97 0.28 21.79 -5.35
CA LEU A 97 1.69 22.12 -5.27
C LEU A 97 2.28 21.49 -4.00
N LEU A 98 3.19 20.53 -4.16
CA LEU A 98 3.81 19.81 -3.04
C LEU A 98 4.85 20.64 -2.28
N ALA A 99 5.54 21.56 -2.97
CA ALA A 99 6.57 22.38 -2.36
C ALA A 99 6.01 23.18 -1.18
N GLY A 100 6.68 23.08 -0.03
CA GLY A 100 6.28 23.74 1.21
C GLY A 100 5.15 23.06 1.99
N LYS A 101 4.47 22.05 1.42
CA LYS A 101 3.45 21.27 2.13
C LYS A 101 4.08 20.32 3.14
N THR A 102 3.37 20.05 4.23
CA THR A 102 3.71 18.98 5.16
C THR A 102 3.10 17.67 4.67
N PHE A 103 3.97 16.76 4.27
CA PHE A 103 3.58 15.45 3.73
C PHE A 103 3.86 14.36 4.77
N VAL A 104 2.82 13.73 5.28
CA VAL A 104 2.91 12.64 6.26
C VAL A 104 2.87 11.30 5.53
N VAL A 105 3.90 10.49 5.74
CA VAL A 105 3.95 9.10 5.26
C VAL A 105 3.77 8.17 6.44
N ALA A 106 2.74 7.35 6.43
CA ALA A 106 2.52 6.32 7.43
C ALA A 106 3.13 5.00 6.94
N GLY A 107 4.13 4.53 7.69
CA GLY A 107 4.98 3.41 7.34
C GLY A 107 6.28 3.84 6.66
N TYR A 108 7.40 3.19 7.05
CA TYR A 108 8.73 3.45 6.47
C TYR A 108 9.41 2.16 6.01
N GLY A 109 8.61 1.27 5.41
CA GLY A 109 9.08 0.12 4.62
C GLY A 109 9.57 0.56 3.24
N HIS A 110 9.64 -0.37 2.29
CA HIS A 110 10.13 -0.07 0.93
C HIS A 110 9.27 0.99 0.23
N CYS A 111 7.95 0.80 0.20
CA CYS A 111 7.03 1.75 -0.43
C CYS A 111 7.07 3.12 0.28
N GLY A 112 6.93 3.13 1.61
CA GLY A 112 6.93 4.38 2.39
C GLY A 112 8.21 5.18 2.25
N SER A 113 9.38 4.53 2.24
CA SER A 113 10.67 5.21 2.03
C SER A 113 10.77 5.83 0.64
N GLY A 114 10.26 5.14 -0.38
CA GLY A 114 10.21 5.65 -1.76
C GLY A 114 9.29 6.86 -1.90
N VAL A 115 8.10 6.82 -1.30
CA VAL A 115 7.16 7.94 -1.26
C VAL A 115 7.79 9.15 -0.55
N ALA A 116 8.39 8.93 0.62
CA ALA A 116 9.07 9.98 1.40
C ALA A 116 10.18 10.64 0.61
N MET A 117 11.03 9.84 -0.05
CA MET A 117 12.13 10.34 -0.89
C MET A 117 11.61 11.22 -2.03
N ARG A 118 10.57 10.77 -2.74
CA ARG A 118 10.00 11.54 -3.86
C ARG A 118 9.30 12.82 -3.39
N ALA A 119 8.52 12.75 -2.31
CA ALA A 119 7.86 13.92 -1.74
C ALA A 119 8.87 14.99 -1.30
N ARG A 120 9.96 14.58 -0.62
CA ARG A 120 11.06 15.47 -0.26
C ARG A 120 11.75 16.07 -1.49
N GLY A 121 12.00 15.25 -2.52
CA GLY A 121 12.57 15.71 -3.79
C GLY A 121 11.71 16.75 -4.52
N MET A 122 10.40 16.76 -4.27
CA MET A 122 9.46 17.76 -4.78
C MET A 122 9.26 18.96 -3.85
N GLY A 123 10.09 19.09 -2.80
CA GLY A 123 10.10 20.23 -1.89
C GLY A 123 9.10 20.17 -0.74
N ALA A 124 8.50 19.00 -0.48
CA ALA A 124 7.63 18.81 0.68
C ALA A 124 8.45 18.69 1.99
N ASN A 125 7.85 19.12 3.11
CA ASN A 125 8.33 18.88 4.46
C ASN A 125 7.79 17.51 4.92
N VAL A 126 8.63 16.48 4.87
CA VAL A 126 8.17 15.12 5.12
C VAL A 126 8.22 14.76 6.60
N ILE A 127 7.14 14.16 7.10
CA ILE A 127 7.01 13.54 8.42
C ILE A 127 6.73 12.06 8.20
N ILE A 128 7.40 11.20 8.97
CA ILE A 128 7.18 9.76 8.99
C ILE A 128 6.46 9.38 10.27
N THR A 129 5.45 8.51 10.16
CA THR A 129 4.87 7.79 11.30
C THR A 129 5.18 6.31 11.15
N GLU A 130 5.79 5.71 12.16
CA GLU A 130 6.23 4.33 12.11
C GLU A 130 6.16 3.73 13.53
N VAL A 131 5.70 2.48 13.62
CA VAL A 131 5.57 1.77 14.90
C VAL A 131 6.75 0.83 15.18
N ASP A 132 7.42 0.36 14.13
CA ASP A 132 8.63 -0.45 14.26
C ASP A 132 9.84 0.48 14.51
N PRO A 133 10.58 0.27 15.61
CA PRO A 133 11.71 1.14 15.96
C PRO A 133 12.86 1.10 14.94
N LEU A 134 13.06 0.02 14.19
CA LEU A 134 14.15 -0.06 13.22
C LEU A 134 13.91 0.81 11.99
N PRO A 135 12.78 0.72 11.26
CA PRO A 135 12.47 1.66 10.20
C PRO A 135 12.33 3.11 10.71
N ALA A 136 11.79 3.32 11.91
CA ALA A 136 11.70 4.64 12.51
C ALA A 136 13.09 5.27 12.72
N LEU A 137 14.03 4.53 13.28
CA LEU A 137 15.42 4.95 13.45
C LEU A 137 16.08 5.26 12.10
N ARG A 138 15.87 4.40 11.09
CA ARG A 138 16.36 4.62 9.73
C ARG A 138 15.84 5.94 9.16
N ALA A 139 14.55 6.22 9.31
CA ALA A 139 13.96 7.48 8.86
C ALA A 139 14.62 8.70 9.52
N VAL A 140 14.90 8.63 10.83
CA VAL A 140 15.63 9.68 11.56
C VAL A 140 17.04 9.87 11.01
N MET A 141 17.79 8.77 10.78
CA MET A 141 19.14 8.82 10.23
C MET A 141 19.19 9.37 8.80
N GLU A 142 18.13 9.19 8.03
CA GLU A 142 17.96 9.75 6.69
C GLU A 142 17.45 11.22 6.71
N GLY A 143 17.28 11.80 7.89
CA GLY A 143 16.96 13.22 8.10
C GLY A 143 15.47 13.56 8.05
N TYR A 144 14.59 12.58 8.25
CA TYR A 144 13.16 12.82 8.38
C TYR A 144 12.76 13.11 9.83
N ARG A 145 11.70 13.88 10.01
CA ARG A 145 11.01 13.98 11.29
C ARG A 145 10.17 12.72 11.49
N VAL A 146 10.28 12.11 12.67
CA VAL A 146 9.50 10.93 13.04
C VAL A 146 8.66 11.23 14.25
N MET A 147 7.37 10.91 14.23
CA MET A 147 6.46 11.14 15.37
C MET A 147 5.23 10.22 15.27
N PRO A 148 4.48 10.05 16.36
CA PRO A 148 3.19 9.33 16.32
C PRO A 148 2.17 10.02 15.41
N MET A 149 1.21 9.24 14.86
CA MET A 149 0.17 9.77 13.99
C MET A 149 -0.69 10.84 14.68
N ASP A 150 -0.99 10.70 15.97
CA ASP A 150 -1.77 11.68 16.74
C ASP A 150 -1.13 13.08 16.76
N GLU A 151 0.21 13.16 16.65
CA GLU A 151 0.94 14.43 16.53
C GLU A 151 1.02 14.89 15.08
N ALA A 152 1.31 13.96 14.16
CA ALA A 152 1.44 14.24 12.74
C ALA A 152 0.11 14.73 12.13
N ALA A 153 -1.03 14.20 12.58
CA ALA A 153 -2.36 14.60 12.13
C ALA A 153 -2.62 16.11 12.24
N LYS A 154 -2.09 16.77 13.28
CA LYS A 154 -2.24 18.21 13.49
C LYS A 154 -1.40 19.07 12.54
N LEU A 155 -0.39 18.47 11.92
CA LEU A 155 0.64 19.18 11.14
C LEU A 155 0.50 18.95 9.64
N GLY A 156 0.00 17.78 9.23
CA GLY A 156 -0.06 17.35 7.86
C GLY A 156 -1.01 18.17 6.98
N ASP A 157 -0.61 18.35 5.74
CA ASP A 157 -1.47 18.84 4.65
C ASP A 157 -1.86 17.68 3.73
N ILE A 158 -0.97 16.66 3.61
CA ILE A 158 -1.17 15.46 2.80
C ILE A 158 -0.73 14.26 3.62
N PHE A 159 -1.52 13.22 3.61
CA PHE A 159 -1.28 11.96 4.32
C PHE A 159 -1.31 10.80 3.31
N CYS A 160 -0.28 9.97 3.32
CA CYS A 160 -0.20 8.80 2.49
C CYS A 160 0.16 7.57 3.34
N THR A 161 -0.72 6.58 3.37
CA THR A 161 -0.48 5.32 4.09
C THR A 161 0.17 4.28 3.20
N ALA A 162 1.11 3.51 3.75
CA ALA A 162 1.91 2.50 3.06
C ALA A 162 2.34 1.37 4.02
N THR A 163 1.44 0.95 4.92
CA THR A 163 1.77 0.03 6.02
C THR A 163 1.33 -1.40 5.75
N GLY A 164 0.29 -1.62 4.93
CA GLY A 164 -0.38 -2.91 4.78
C GLY A 164 -1.18 -3.35 6.01
N MET A 165 -1.43 -2.44 6.97
CA MET A 165 -2.17 -2.70 8.19
C MET A 165 -3.53 -1.99 8.16
N GLU A 166 -4.50 -2.48 8.90
CA GLU A 166 -5.80 -1.82 9.04
C GLU A 166 -5.79 -0.70 10.08
N ASP A 167 -6.73 0.26 9.95
CA ASP A 167 -7.01 1.31 10.93
C ASP A 167 -5.82 2.21 11.29
N VAL A 168 -4.96 2.53 10.32
CA VAL A 168 -3.79 3.41 10.49
C VAL A 168 -4.22 4.88 10.68
N ILE A 169 -5.20 5.33 9.89
CA ILE A 169 -5.84 6.65 10.06
C ILE A 169 -7.31 6.43 10.42
N VAL A 170 -7.70 6.88 11.62
CA VAL A 170 -9.03 6.67 12.20
C VAL A 170 -9.62 7.99 12.70
N GLY A 171 -10.85 7.97 13.21
CA GLY A 171 -11.66 9.13 13.61
C GLY A 171 -10.91 10.20 14.39
N ARG A 172 -10.17 9.83 15.46
CA ARG A 172 -9.42 10.79 16.27
C ARG A 172 -8.35 11.56 15.48
N HIS A 173 -7.83 10.97 14.41
CA HIS A 173 -6.86 11.65 13.55
C HIS A 173 -7.57 12.67 12.65
N PHE A 174 -8.72 12.30 12.06
CA PHE A 174 -9.52 13.22 11.23
C PHE A 174 -9.96 14.45 12.01
N GLU A 175 -10.39 14.30 13.28
CA GLU A 175 -10.76 15.42 14.15
C GLU A 175 -9.62 16.44 14.34
N SER A 176 -8.36 15.98 14.23
CA SER A 176 -7.17 16.80 14.43
C SER A 176 -6.59 17.37 13.15
N MET A 177 -7.02 16.88 11.98
CA MET A 177 -6.50 17.30 10.68
C MET A 177 -6.94 18.71 10.33
N LYS A 178 -6.15 19.36 9.50
CA LYS A 178 -6.49 20.66 8.92
C LYS A 178 -7.67 20.52 7.96
N ASP A 179 -8.46 21.56 7.85
CA ASP A 179 -9.45 21.66 6.77
C ASP A 179 -8.78 21.59 5.40
N GLY A 180 -9.34 20.79 4.49
CA GLY A 180 -8.77 20.56 3.17
C GLY A 180 -7.57 19.61 3.14
N ALA A 181 -7.29 18.87 4.22
CA ALA A 181 -6.26 17.83 4.21
C ALA A 181 -6.56 16.75 3.15
N ILE A 182 -5.52 16.31 2.46
CA ILE A 182 -5.59 15.23 1.48
C ILE A 182 -5.16 13.94 2.16
N VAL A 183 -5.99 12.91 2.10
CA VAL A 183 -5.69 11.58 2.65
C VAL A 183 -5.72 10.56 1.52
N CYS A 184 -4.66 9.77 1.38
CA CYS A 184 -4.56 8.75 0.35
C CYS A 184 -3.82 7.50 0.84
N ASN A 185 -4.02 6.40 0.14
CA ASN A 185 -3.37 5.13 0.40
C ASN A 185 -2.59 4.66 -0.83
N THR A 186 -1.37 4.20 -0.64
CA THR A 186 -0.56 3.49 -1.63
C THR A 186 -0.25 2.06 -1.21
N GLY A 187 -0.71 1.64 -0.03
CA GLY A 187 -0.66 0.25 0.41
C GLY A 187 -1.60 -0.65 -0.39
N HIS A 188 -1.44 -1.97 -0.23
CA HIS A 188 -2.23 -2.94 -0.98
C HIS A 188 -3.72 -2.93 -0.58
N TYR A 189 -4.01 -2.74 0.70
CA TYR A 189 -5.37 -2.80 1.23
C TYR A 189 -5.96 -1.40 1.46
N ASP A 190 -7.23 -1.24 1.16
CA ASP A 190 -7.99 -0.02 1.37
C ASP A 190 -8.37 0.22 2.84
N CYS A 191 -8.21 -0.79 3.70
CA CYS A 191 -8.54 -0.74 5.13
C CYS A 191 -7.56 0.09 5.99
N GLU A 192 -6.47 0.62 5.43
CA GLU A 192 -5.53 1.47 6.16
C GLU A 192 -6.16 2.79 6.63
N ILE A 193 -7.17 3.26 5.91
CA ILE A 193 -7.89 4.51 6.20
C ILE A 193 -9.34 4.15 6.53
N LYS A 194 -9.81 4.53 7.73
CA LYS A 194 -11.18 4.28 8.18
C LYS A 194 -12.15 5.25 7.50
N ILE A 195 -12.63 4.90 6.32
CA ILE A 195 -13.51 5.77 5.52
C ILE A 195 -14.82 6.08 6.24
N ASP A 196 -15.42 5.08 6.92
CA ASP A 196 -16.65 5.28 7.68
C ASP A 196 -16.52 6.39 8.74
N ASP A 197 -15.36 6.45 9.42
CA ASP A 197 -15.06 7.50 10.40
C ASP A 197 -14.91 8.88 9.72
N LEU A 198 -14.28 8.91 8.55
CA LEU A 198 -14.14 10.13 7.77
C LEU A 198 -15.50 10.66 7.33
N GLU A 199 -16.37 9.80 6.80
CA GLU A 199 -17.71 10.17 6.34
C GLU A 199 -18.60 10.67 7.49
N ALA A 200 -18.45 10.06 8.68
CA ALA A 200 -19.23 10.46 9.86
C ALA A 200 -18.82 11.84 10.41
N GLN A 201 -17.60 12.29 10.20
CA GLN A 201 -17.03 13.51 10.80
C GLN A 201 -16.87 14.66 9.81
N ALA A 202 -16.66 14.37 8.54
CA ALA A 202 -16.44 15.40 7.53
C ALA A 202 -17.74 16.14 7.20
N THR A 203 -17.69 17.46 7.24
CA THR A 203 -18.79 18.32 6.75
C THR A 203 -18.87 18.30 5.23
N ARG A 204 -17.76 18.05 4.56
CA ARG A 204 -17.63 17.84 3.12
C ARG A 204 -16.43 16.93 2.86
N SER A 205 -16.66 15.87 2.11
CA SER A 205 -15.59 15.00 1.59
C SER A 205 -15.69 14.89 0.08
N GLU A 206 -14.57 14.82 -0.61
CA GLU A 206 -14.48 14.56 -2.04
C GLU A 206 -13.59 13.33 -2.23
N GLU A 207 -14.16 12.23 -2.71
CA GLU A 207 -13.40 11.03 -3.06
C GLU A 207 -12.94 11.12 -4.52
N ARG A 208 -11.64 10.90 -4.74
CA ARG A 208 -11.06 10.74 -6.08
C ARG A 208 -10.25 9.47 -6.15
N ARG A 209 -10.61 8.59 -7.07
CA ARG A 209 -9.86 7.37 -7.37
C ARG A 209 -9.02 7.60 -8.61
N VAL A 210 -7.73 7.28 -8.53
CA VAL A 210 -6.81 7.34 -9.66
C VAL A 210 -6.24 5.95 -9.91
N GLY A 211 -6.47 5.43 -11.11
CA GLY A 211 -5.77 4.24 -11.58
C GLY A 211 -6.38 2.87 -11.27
N LYS A 212 -7.65 2.80 -10.86
CA LYS A 212 -8.41 1.54 -10.80
C LYS A 212 -9.72 1.69 -11.56
N GLU A 213 -9.65 1.88 -12.87
CA GLU A 213 -10.75 1.62 -13.77
C GLU A 213 -10.64 0.22 -14.38
#